data_e15be580beeb5d5c13e4295b35c61155
#
_entry.id   e15be580beeb5d5c13e4295b35c61155
#
_cell.length_a   1.000
_cell.length_b   1.000
_cell.length_c   1.000
_cell.angle_alpha   90.00
_cell.angle_beta   90.00
_cell.angle_gamma   90.00
#
_symmetry.space_group_name_H-M   'P 1'
#
loop_
_entity.id
_entity.type
_entity.pdbx_description
1 polymer ?
#
loop_
_entity_poly.entity_id
_entity_poly.type
_entity_poly.pdbx_seq_one_letter_code
_entity_poly.pdbx_strand_id
1 'polypeptide(L)'
;MAEGSSDRVHAEDVVLDIGEGFGALLIYTKPELRGTEIEVSRAGDDAKRVHAEVLERRVAGQPVFAAVLAALPEGDYRIWTYDPRLRNAVTIRGGEVAEVDWR
;
A
#
# COMPACT_ATOMS: atom_id res chain seq x y z
N MET A 1 14.76 11.88 16.08
CA MET A 1 14.85 11.44 15.90
C MET A 1 14.77 10.91 15.48
N ALA A 2 14.72 10.85 15.19
CA ALA A 2 14.66 10.34 14.81
C ALA A 2 14.65 9.73 14.62
N GLU A 3 14.60 9.77 14.64
CA GLU A 3 14.61 9.03 14.36
C GLU A 3 14.36 7.98 14.27
N GLY A 4 14.42 7.82 14.80
CA GLY A 4 14.33 6.46 14.93
C GLY A 4 13.24 5.83 14.21
N SER A 5 12.12 6.31 14.36
CA SER A 5 10.98 5.75 13.66
C SER A 5 11.25 5.67 12.19
N SER A 6 12.06 6.50 11.69
CA SER A 6 12.32 6.48 10.28
C SER A 6 13.07 5.24 9.86
N ASP A 7 13.63 4.50 10.80
CA ASP A 7 14.30 3.28 10.43
C ASP A 7 13.40 2.27 9.81
N ARG A 8 12.13 2.32 10.10
CA ARG A 8 11.23 1.31 9.59
C ARG A 8 10.81 1.58 8.18
N VAL A 9 10.56 2.82 7.88
CA VAL A 9 10.07 3.20 6.58
C VAL A 9 10.79 4.43 6.14
N HIS A 10 11.57 4.32 5.08
CA HIS A 10 12.33 5.38 4.68
C HIS A 10 12.28 5.56 3.27
N ALA A 11 13.05 6.16 2.81
CA ALA A 11 13.24 6.20 1.61
C ALA A 11 12.79 6.68 0.71
N GLU A 12 12.71 6.96 0.00
CA GLU A 12 11.95 7.61 -0.45
C GLU A 12 11.07 7.37 0.57
N ASP A 13 11.08 8.09 1.60
CA ASP A 13 10.40 7.79 2.79
C ASP A 13 8.94 7.57 2.50
N VAL A 14 8.40 6.57 3.09
CA VAL A 14 6.98 6.34 3.02
C VAL A 14 6.35 7.11 4.16
N VAL A 15 5.53 8.08 3.81
CA VAL A 15 4.81 8.86 4.79
C VAL A 15 3.40 8.33 4.87
N LEU A 16 2.98 7.91 6.05
CA LEU A 16 1.66 7.35 6.26
C LEU A 16 0.82 8.32 7.08
N ASP A 17 -0.42 8.46 6.68
CA ASP A 17 -1.36 9.32 7.38
C ASP A 17 -2.49 8.44 7.90
N ILE A 18 -2.23 7.78 9.00
CA ILE A 18 -3.17 6.84 9.59
C ILE A 18 -3.61 7.37 10.95
N GLY A 19 -4.81 6.98 11.34
CA GLY A 19 -5.36 7.41 12.61
C GLY A 19 -6.82 7.10 12.63
N GLU A 20 -7.60 7.97 13.25
CA GLU A 20 -9.00 7.75 13.43
C GLU A 20 -9.67 7.64 12.07
N GLY A 21 -10.20 6.48 11.75
CA GLY A 21 -10.93 6.27 10.52
C GLY A 21 -10.09 6.09 9.26
N PHE A 22 -8.77 6.15 9.35
CA PHE A 22 -7.90 5.99 8.19
C PHE A 22 -6.79 4.98 8.48
N GLY A 23 -6.51 4.15 7.50
CA GLY A 23 -5.39 3.22 7.56
C GLY A 23 -4.56 3.34 6.29
N ALA A 24 -3.53 2.54 6.19
CA ALA A 24 -2.65 2.55 5.03
C ALA A 24 -2.55 1.16 4.44
N LEU A 25 -2.19 1.10 3.16
CA LEU A 25 -2.02 -0.17 2.46
C LEU A 25 -0.68 -0.16 1.75
N LEU A 26 0.11 -1.20 1.98
CA LEU A 26 1.35 -1.42 1.27
C LEU A 26 1.20 -2.70 0.46
N ILE A 27 1.50 -2.63 -0.83
CA ILE A 27 1.44 -3.79 -1.72
C ILE A 27 2.85 -4.04 -2.21
N TYR A 28 3.46 -5.12 -1.73
CA TYR A 28 4.81 -5.49 -2.11
C TYR A 28 4.77 -6.28 -3.41
N THR A 29 5.67 -5.96 -4.32
CA THR A 29 5.68 -6.60 -5.63
C THR A 29 7.08 -7.05 -6.00
N LYS A 30 7.16 -7.80 -7.09
CA LYS A 30 8.45 -8.09 -7.71
C LYS A 30 8.97 -6.84 -8.41
N PRO A 31 10.28 -6.76 -8.62
CA PRO A 31 10.88 -5.58 -9.26
C PRO A 31 10.32 -5.27 -10.64
N GLU A 32 9.83 -6.28 -11.34
CA GLU A 32 9.29 -6.09 -12.68
C GLU A 32 8.10 -5.16 -12.73
N LEU A 33 7.42 -5.00 -11.60
CA LEU A 33 6.25 -4.12 -11.55
C LEU A 33 6.59 -2.67 -11.23
N ARG A 34 7.88 -2.36 -11.09
CA ARG A 34 8.28 -0.98 -10.84
C ARG A 34 7.68 -0.07 -11.91
N GLY A 35 7.09 1.03 -11.47
CA GLY A 35 6.48 1.99 -12.37
C GLY A 35 5.03 1.69 -12.72
N THR A 36 4.54 0.52 -12.35
CA THR A 36 3.15 0.16 -12.59
C THR A 36 2.26 0.87 -11.56
N GLU A 37 1.12 1.35 -12.01
CA GLU A 37 0.14 1.90 -11.08
C GLU A 37 -0.84 0.81 -10.69
N ILE A 38 -1.04 0.68 -9.38
CA ILE A 38 -2.00 -0.26 -8.84
C ILE A 38 -3.20 0.53 -8.37
N GLU A 39 -4.39 0.10 -8.79
CA GLU A 39 -5.63 0.76 -8.44
C GLU A 39 -6.37 -0.02 -7.38
N VAL A 40 -6.99 0.69 -6.46
CA VAL A 40 -7.88 0.08 -5.48
C VAL A 40 -9.17 0.88 -5.41
N SER A 41 -10.24 0.20 -5.03
CA SER A 41 -11.53 0.85 -4.83
C SER A 41 -12.25 0.17 -3.69
N ARG A 42 -13.15 0.90 -3.04
CA ARG A 42 -13.98 0.29 -2.02
C ARG A 42 -14.83 -0.78 -2.64
N ALA A 43 -15.05 -1.85 -1.90
CA ALA A 43 -15.94 -2.91 -2.36
C ALA A 43 -17.32 -2.31 -2.63
N GLY A 44 -17.84 -2.56 -3.80
CA GLY A 44 -19.13 -2.02 -4.18
C GLY A 44 -19.09 -0.64 -4.83
N ASP A 45 -17.91 -0.04 -4.96
CA ASP A 45 -17.80 1.29 -5.56
C ASP A 45 -16.65 1.30 -6.56
N ASP A 46 -16.80 0.50 -7.59
CA ASP A 46 -15.72 0.27 -8.56
C ASP A 46 -15.35 1.51 -9.35
N ALA A 47 -16.22 2.49 -9.40
CA ALA A 47 -15.96 3.68 -10.20
C ALA A 47 -15.00 4.65 -9.50
N LYS A 48 -14.91 4.56 -8.19
CA LYS A 48 -14.05 5.48 -7.42
C LYS A 48 -12.77 4.78 -7.06
N ARG A 49 -11.81 4.89 -7.95
CA ARG A 49 -10.52 4.24 -7.76
C ARG A 49 -9.46 5.24 -7.34
N VAL A 50 -8.60 4.81 -6.44
CA VAL A 50 -7.37 5.53 -6.14
C VAL A 50 -6.22 4.65 -6.58
N HIS A 51 -5.07 5.24 -6.80
CA HIS A 51 -3.95 4.47 -7.34
C HIS A 51 -2.65 4.91 -6.70
N ALA A 52 -1.66 4.04 -6.80
CA ALA A 52 -0.32 4.34 -6.34
C ALA A 52 0.67 3.61 -7.24
N GLU A 53 1.79 4.23 -7.45
CA GLU A 53 2.84 3.67 -8.31
C GLU A 53 3.76 2.79 -7.50
N VAL A 54 4.17 1.67 -8.10
CA VAL A 54 5.17 0.80 -7.50
C VAL A 54 6.53 1.45 -7.65
N LEU A 55 7.17 1.73 -6.53
CA LEU A 55 8.48 2.35 -6.51
C LEU A 55 9.40 1.53 -5.62
N GLU A 56 10.70 1.69 -5.83
CA GLU A 56 11.66 1.11 -4.93
C GLU A 56 11.66 1.91 -3.63
N ARG A 57 11.58 1.22 -2.51
CA ARG A 57 11.46 1.85 -1.21
C ARG A 57 12.33 1.11 -0.21
N ARG A 58 12.48 1.68 0.97
CA ARG A 58 13.14 0.98 2.06
C ARG A 58 12.15 0.75 3.17
N VAL A 59 12.06 -0.49 3.58
CA VAL A 59 11.24 -0.87 4.72
C VAL A 59 12.13 -1.64 5.66
N ALA A 60 12.26 -1.17 6.89
CA ALA A 60 13.14 -1.78 7.89
C ALA A 60 14.56 -1.95 7.37
N GLY A 61 15.04 -0.97 6.61
CA GLY A 61 16.39 -1.00 6.09
C GLY A 61 16.60 -1.84 4.85
N GLN A 62 15.57 -2.51 4.36
CA GLN A 62 15.67 -3.39 3.22
C GLN A 62 15.02 -2.77 2.00
N PRO A 63 15.66 -2.88 0.83
CA PRO A 63 15.02 -2.37 -0.39
C PRO A 63 13.88 -3.30 -0.79
N VAL A 64 12.75 -2.71 -1.12
CA VAL A 64 11.57 -3.44 -1.59
C VAL A 64 10.92 -2.64 -2.69
N PHE A 65 10.09 -3.31 -3.49
CA PHE A 65 9.26 -2.62 -4.46
C PHE A 65 7.84 -2.67 -3.96
N ALA A 66 7.22 -1.51 -3.85
CA ALA A 66 5.89 -1.46 -3.23
C ALA A 66 5.11 -0.26 -3.70
N ALA A 67 3.81 -0.43 -3.77
CA ALA A 67 2.87 0.68 -3.90
C ALA A 67 2.37 1.02 -2.51
N VAL A 68 2.27 2.29 -2.20
CA VAL A 68 1.85 2.76 -0.89
C VAL A 68 0.63 3.64 -1.05
N LEU A 69 -0.46 3.24 -0.42
CA LEU A 69 -1.66 4.06 -0.32
C LEU A 69 -1.70 4.56 1.11
N ALA A 70 -1.31 5.82 1.28
CA ALA A 70 -0.91 6.35 2.58
C ALA A 70 -2.07 6.62 3.51
N ALA A 71 -3.26 6.86 2.97
CA ALA A 71 -4.43 7.14 3.80
C ALA A 71 -5.67 6.67 3.06
N LEU A 72 -6.29 5.62 3.58
CA LEU A 72 -7.53 5.09 3.02
C LEU A 72 -8.58 5.06 4.12
N PRO A 73 -9.80 5.50 3.83
CA PRO A 73 -10.87 5.34 4.79
C PRO A 73 -11.06 3.86 5.14
N GLU A 74 -11.46 3.60 6.36
CA GLU A 74 -11.74 2.23 6.80
C GLU A 74 -12.74 1.55 5.89
N GLY A 75 -12.56 0.26 5.68
CA GLY A 75 -13.51 -0.52 4.91
C GLY A 75 -12.82 -1.62 4.13
N ASP A 76 -13.62 -2.33 3.36
CA ASP A 76 -13.14 -3.40 2.51
C ASP A 76 -12.84 -2.84 1.13
N TYR A 77 -11.71 -3.27 0.58
CA TYR A 77 -11.24 -2.75 -0.70
C TYR A 77 -10.94 -3.87 -1.66
N ARG A 78 -11.12 -3.57 -2.93
CA ARG A 78 -10.71 -4.41 -4.04
C ARG A 78 -9.42 -3.85 -4.60
N ILE A 79 -8.45 -4.72 -4.83
CA ILE A 79 -7.21 -4.37 -5.51
C ILE A 79 -7.34 -4.88 -6.93
N TRP A 80 -7.23 -3.96 -7.90
CA TRP A 80 -7.43 -4.33 -9.30
C TRP A 80 -6.16 -4.97 -9.85
N THR A 81 -6.30 -6.16 -10.42
CA THR A 81 -5.19 -6.88 -10.99
C THR A 81 -5.71 -7.75 -12.11
N TYR A 82 -4.88 -7.97 -13.11
CA TYR A 82 -5.21 -8.89 -14.19
C TYR A 82 -4.76 -10.31 -13.91
N ASP A 83 -4.01 -10.52 -12.82
CA ASP A 83 -3.50 -11.84 -12.47
C ASP A 83 -4.36 -12.40 -11.35
N PRO A 84 -5.21 -13.41 -11.67
CA PRO A 84 -6.12 -13.94 -10.65
C PRO A 84 -5.43 -14.68 -9.51
N ARG A 85 -4.14 -14.93 -9.64
CA ARG A 85 -3.39 -15.58 -8.57
C ARG A 85 -2.99 -14.60 -7.47
N LEU A 86 -3.07 -13.30 -7.76
CA LEU A 86 -2.67 -12.28 -6.79
C LEU A 86 -3.85 -11.92 -5.91
N ARG A 87 -3.54 -11.61 -4.66
CA ARG A 87 -4.57 -11.21 -3.72
C ARG A 87 -5.22 -9.91 -4.19
N ASN A 88 -6.54 -9.92 -4.22
CA ASN A 88 -7.28 -8.77 -4.75
C ASN A 88 -8.29 -8.19 -3.77
N ALA A 89 -8.20 -8.55 -2.49
CA ALA A 89 -9.12 -8.03 -1.49
C ALA A 89 -8.36 -7.77 -0.21
N VAL A 90 -8.71 -6.67 0.47
CA VAL A 90 -8.05 -6.31 1.71
C VAL A 90 -9.01 -5.47 2.54
N THR A 91 -8.92 -5.60 3.85
CA THR A 91 -9.67 -4.78 4.79
C THR A 91 -8.73 -3.74 5.39
N ILE A 92 -9.15 -2.49 5.35
CA ILE A 92 -8.39 -1.39 5.92
C ILE A 92 -9.03 -1.02 7.25
N ARG A 93 -8.20 -0.96 8.29
CA ARG A 93 -8.64 -0.59 9.63
C ARG A 93 -7.96 0.68 10.06
N GLY A 94 -8.68 1.53 10.76
CA GLY A 94 -8.14 2.81 11.21
C GLY A 94 -6.94 2.61 12.11
N GLY A 95 -5.90 3.41 11.89
CA GLY A 95 -4.68 3.35 12.69
C GLY A 95 -3.78 2.19 12.37
N GLU A 96 -4.09 1.38 11.34
CA GLU A 96 -3.30 0.20 11.03
C GLU A 96 -2.76 0.26 9.61
N VAL A 97 -1.68 -0.47 9.41
CA VAL A 97 -1.09 -0.64 8.08
C VAL A 97 -1.38 -2.06 7.63
N ALA A 98 -2.10 -2.18 6.52
CA ALA A 98 -2.35 -3.49 5.92
C ALA A 98 -1.26 -3.76 4.90
N GLU A 99 -0.80 -4.99 4.84
CA GLU A 99 0.24 -5.37 3.90
C GLU A 99 -0.25 -6.51 3.03
N VAL A 100 -0.02 -6.40 1.74
CA VAL A 100 -0.35 -7.42 0.77
C VAL A 100 0.92 -7.76 0.02
N ASP A 101 1.19 -9.03 -0.11
CA ASP A 101 2.43 -9.49 -0.73
C ASP A 101 2.14 -10.13 -2.08
N TRP A 102 2.54 -9.45 -3.13
CA TRP A 102 2.40 -9.95 -4.51
C TRP A 102 3.71 -10.52 -5.05
N ARG A 103 4.71 -10.68 -4.21
CA ARG A 103 6.02 -11.19 -4.64
C ARG A 103 6.04 -12.66 -4.96
#